data_933b6fc3cdd283390b45f3343482e2df
#
_entry.id   933b6fc3cdd283390b45f3343482e2df
#
_cell.length_a   1.000
_cell.length_b   1.000
_cell.length_c   1.000
_cell.angle_alpha   90.00
_cell.angle_beta   90.00
_cell.angle_gamma   90.00
#
_symmetry.space_group_name_H-M   'P 1'
#
loop_
_entity.id
_entity.type
_entity.pdbx_description
1 polymer ?
#
loop_
_entity_poly.entity_id
_entity_poly.type
_entity_poly.pdbx_seq_one_letter_code
_entity_poly.pdbx_strand_id
1 'polypeptide(L)'
;EMCIRDRSNNVTINDNGHIKLTTELIKDFQQLITEAGFDYQLDTDVSPKFVVGYVETKEKHPNADKLSVLNVNVGTEKLQIVCGAPNVESGQKVVVAKVGAVMPSGMVIKDAQLRGVDSSGMICSMKELNLPNAPKEKGIMVLNDDYDIGQAFFE
;
A
#
# COMPACT_ATOMS: atom_id res chain seq x y z
N GLU A 1 9.97 -4.06 24.43
CA GLU A 1 10.43 -2.92 23.60
C GLU A 1 11.83 -3.21 23.10
N MET A 2 11.93 -3.83 21.93
CA MET A 2 13.26 -4.02 21.33
C MET A 2 13.81 -2.66 20.97
N CYS A 3 14.89 -2.25 21.61
CA CYS A 3 15.43 -0.92 21.47
C CYS A 3 15.84 -0.66 20.00
N ILE A 4 15.35 0.41 19.40
CA ILE A 4 15.69 0.81 18.03
C ILE A 4 17.22 0.93 17.86
N ARG A 5 17.93 1.31 18.94
CA ARG A 5 19.38 1.42 18.97
C ARG A 5 20.09 0.09 18.75
N ASP A 6 19.55 -1.02 19.27
CA ASP A 6 20.17 -2.34 19.08
C ASP A 6 20.00 -2.85 17.65
N ARG A 7 18.92 -2.49 17.00
CA ARG A 7 18.69 -2.83 15.58
C ARG A 7 19.66 -2.09 14.66
N SER A 8 19.91 -0.81 14.90
CA SER A 8 20.81 0.00 14.08
C SER A 8 22.27 -0.42 14.17
N ASN A 9 22.66 -1.14 15.21
CA ASN A 9 24.02 -1.63 15.37
C ASN A 9 24.27 -2.98 14.69
N ASN A 10 23.21 -3.76 14.42
CA ASN A 10 23.33 -5.13 13.93
C ASN A 10 22.89 -5.31 12.48
N VAL A 11 22.11 -4.36 11.94
CA VAL A 11 21.70 -4.37 10.52
C VAL A 11 22.06 -3.04 9.91
N THR A 12 22.88 -3.06 8.85
CA THR A 12 23.28 -1.86 8.13
C THR A 12 22.24 -1.53 7.06
N ILE A 13 21.51 -0.43 7.25
CA ILE A 13 20.60 0.14 6.27
C ILE A 13 21.21 1.45 5.78
N ASN A 14 21.56 1.50 4.50
CA ASN A 14 22.21 2.67 3.90
C ASN A 14 21.21 3.65 3.27
N ASP A 15 19.93 3.29 3.22
CA ASP A 15 18.88 4.08 2.59
C ASP A 15 18.11 4.92 3.62
N ASN A 16 17.62 6.08 3.17
CA ASN A 16 16.74 6.95 3.94
C ASN A 16 15.38 7.08 3.24
N GLY A 17 14.30 7.05 4.02
CA GLY A 17 12.93 7.14 3.51
C GLY A 17 12.36 5.77 3.19
N HIS A 18 11.90 5.55 1.95
CA HIS A 18 11.38 4.26 1.54
C HIS A 18 12.52 3.26 1.36
N ILE A 19 12.52 2.20 2.16
CA ILE A 19 13.55 1.15 2.13
C ILE A 19 13.01 -0.05 1.36
N LYS A 20 13.73 -0.45 0.31
CA LYS A 20 13.39 -1.66 -0.46
C LYS A 20 13.75 -2.90 0.38
N LEU A 21 12.75 -3.68 0.74
CA LEU A 21 12.98 -4.96 1.43
C LEU A 21 13.59 -5.96 0.46
N THR A 22 14.78 -6.44 0.81
CA THR A 22 15.46 -7.52 0.09
C THR A 22 15.38 -8.80 0.90
N THR A 23 15.49 -9.94 0.23
CA THR A 23 15.53 -11.25 0.90
C THR A 23 16.70 -11.36 1.89
N GLU A 24 17.82 -10.69 1.61
CA GLU A 24 18.98 -10.64 2.52
C GLU A 24 18.65 -9.86 3.78
N LEU A 25 18.08 -8.68 3.64
CA LEU A 25 17.68 -7.84 4.78
C LEU A 25 16.68 -8.55 5.69
N ILE A 26 15.71 -9.28 5.11
CA ILE A 26 14.75 -10.08 5.87
C ILE A 26 15.46 -11.21 6.64
N LYS A 27 16.43 -11.88 6.03
CA LYS A 27 17.23 -12.92 6.71
C LYS A 27 18.02 -12.37 7.89
N ASP A 28 18.63 -11.20 7.73
CA ASP A 28 19.39 -10.54 8.81
C ASP A 28 18.47 -10.21 9.98
N PHE A 29 17.28 -9.65 9.72
CA PHE A 29 16.29 -9.42 10.77
C PHE A 29 15.75 -10.70 11.39
N GLN A 30 15.51 -11.75 10.60
CA GLN A 30 15.07 -13.04 11.10
C GLN A 30 16.12 -13.66 12.04
N GLN A 31 17.39 -13.54 11.69
CA GLN A 31 18.49 -14.04 12.55
C GLN A 31 18.50 -13.30 13.89
N LEU A 32 18.40 -11.96 13.88
CA LEU A 32 18.35 -11.17 15.12
C LEU A 32 17.17 -11.54 16.02
N ILE A 33 15.99 -11.80 15.44
CA ILE A 33 14.79 -12.22 16.18
C ILE A 33 15.04 -13.57 16.84
N THR A 34 15.63 -14.52 16.11
CA THR A 34 15.95 -15.86 16.61
C THR A 34 17.02 -15.81 17.70
N GLU A 35 18.09 -15.04 17.51
CA GLU A 35 19.17 -14.86 18.49
C GLU A 35 18.66 -14.18 19.78
N ALA A 36 17.67 -13.31 19.66
CA ALA A 36 17.00 -12.69 20.81
C ALA A 36 16.04 -13.64 21.55
N GLY A 37 15.89 -14.88 21.07
CA GLY A 37 15.07 -15.92 21.71
C GLY A 37 13.58 -15.84 21.40
N PHE A 38 13.19 -15.11 20.36
CA PHE A 38 11.80 -15.06 19.91
C PHE A 38 11.53 -16.09 18.82
N ASP A 39 10.48 -16.90 19.02
CA ASP A 39 9.95 -17.83 18.01
C ASP A 39 8.92 -17.11 17.14
N TYR A 40 9.41 -16.26 16.25
CA TYR A 40 8.58 -15.52 15.29
C TYR A 40 9.23 -15.57 13.92
N GLN A 41 8.44 -15.92 12.91
CA GLN A 41 8.88 -15.90 11.51
C GLN A 41 8.38 -14.66 10.80
N LEU A 42 9.32 -13.93 10.18
CA LEU A 42 8.98 -12.77 9.34
C LEU A 42 8.34 -13.25 8.04
N ASP A 43 7.39 -12.45 7.57
CA ASP A 43 6.85 -12.61 6.23
C ASP A 43 7.95 -12.34 5.19
N THR A 44 8.17 -13.30 4.31
CA THR A 44 9.19 -13.23 3.24
C THR A 44 8.64 -12.70 1.93
N ASP A 45 7.36 -12.30 1.88
CA ASP A 45 6.76 -11.70 0.70
C ASP A 45 7.31 -10.29 0.46
N VAL A 46 8.28 -10.19 -0.45
CA VAL A 46 8.89 -8.94 -0.90
C VAL A 46 8.18 -8.34 -2.12
N SER A 47 7.01 -8.85 -2.48
CA SER A 47 6.23 -8.29 -3.59
C SER A 47 5.88 -6.81 -3.35
N PRO A 48 5.85 -5.99 -4.41
CA PRO A 48 5.48 -4.59 -4.27
C PRO A 48 4.09 -4.46 -3.64
N LYS A 49 3.99 -3.65 -2.59
CA LYS A 49 2.71 -3.39 -1.90
C LYS A 49 2.03 -2.13 -2.42
N PHE A 50 2.77 -1.23 -3.08
CA PHE A 50 2.23 -0.08 -3.80
C PHE A 50 2.36 -0.35 -5.30
N VAL A 51 1.23 -0.50 -5.98
CA VAL A 51 1.18 -0.90 -7.38
C VAL A 51 0.25 0.01 -8.18
N VAL A 52 0.44 0.00 -9.49
CA VAL A 52 -0.49 0.67 -10.41
C VAL A 52 -1.71 -0.21 -10.61
N GLY A 53 -2.89 0.31 -10.30
CA GLY A 53 -4.16 -0.34 -10.53
C GLY A 53 -4.97 0.36 -11.60
N TYR A 54 -5.80 -0.41 -12.31
CA TYR A 54 -6.76 0.10 -13.27
C TYR A 54 -8.18 -0.08 -12.74
N VAL A 55 -8.92 1.01 -12.65
CA VAL A 55 -10.32 0.99 -12.17
C VAL A 55 -11.22 0.47 -13.30
N GLU A 56 -11.62 -0.80 -13.22
CA GLU A 56 -12.49 -1.41 -14.23
C GLU A 56 -13.94 -0.94 -14.09
N THR A 57 -14.46 -0.96 -12.85
CA THR A 57 -15.83 -0.54 -12.57
C THR A 57 -15.90 0.36 -11.34
N LYS A 58 -16.90 1.25 -11.35
CA LYS A 58 -17.28 2.10 -10.23
C LYS A 58 -18.77 1.96 -10.00
N GLU A 59 -19.14 1.54 -8.82
CA GLU A 59 -20.54 1.42 -8.38
C GLU A 59 -20.79 2.29 -7.16
N LYS A 60 -22.02 2.75 -7.01
CA LYS A 60 -22.40 3.50 -5.82
C LYS A 60 -22.47 2.57 -4.61
N HIS A 61 -21.92 3.00 -3.49
CA HIS A 61 -21.99 2.21 -2.25
C HIS A 61 -23.45 2.10 -1.76
N PRO A 62 -23.95 0.89 -1.40
CA PRO A 62 -25.36 0.69 -1.05
C PRO A 62 -25.80 1.44 0.22
N ASN A 63 -24.87 1.65 1.15
CA ASN A 63 -25.17 2.23 2.48
C ASN A 63 -24.45 3.56 2.74
N ALA A 64 -23.85 4.18 1.72
CA ALA A 64 -23.12 5.43 1.92
C ALA A 64 -23.02 6.28 0.63
N ASP A 65 -23.70 7.40 0.61
CA ASP A 65 -23.79 8.28 -0.59
C ASP A 65 -22.46 8.88 -1.06
N LYS A 66 -21.47 8.98 -0.16
CA LYS A 66 -20.14 9.55 -0.45
C LYS A 66 -19.07 8.50 -0.75
N LEU A 67 -19.45 7.22 -0.77
CA LEU A 67 -18.54 6.13 -1.05
C LEU A 67 -18.90 5.47 -2.38
N SER A 68 -17.88 4.96 -3.05
CA SER A 68 -18.01 4.12 -4.25
C SER A 68 -17.33 2.80 -4.01
N VAL A 69 -17.88 1.74 -4.54
CA VAL A 69 -17.29 0.40 -4.58
C VAL A 69 -16.61 0.25 -5.94
N LEU A 70 -15.35 -0.03 -5.94
CA LEU A 70 -14.51 -0.11 -7.13
C LEU A 70 -14.00 -1.53 -7.31
N ASN A 71 -13.95 -1.98 -8.55
CA ASN A 71 -13.21 -3.17 -8.93
C ASN A 71 -11.93 -2.71 -9.64
N VAL A 72 -10.79 -3.01 -9.03
CA VAL A 72 -9.50 -2.51 -9.48
C VAL A 72 -8.60 -3.68 -9.86
N ASN A 73 -8.18 -3.68 -11.11
CA ASN A 73 -7.23 -4.65 -11.64
C ASN A 73 -5.81 -4.20 -11.31
N VAL A 74 -5.06 -5.02 -10.58
CA VAL A 74 -3.67 -4.77 -10.21
C VAL A 74 -2.68 -5.69 -10.94
N GLY A 75 -3.08 -6.20 -12.08
CA GLY A 75 -2.27 -7.05 -12.96
C GLY A 75 -2.35 -8.53 -12.59
N THR A 76 -2.05 -8.89 -11.36
CA THR A 76 -2.07 -10.29 -10.88
C THR A 76 -3.44 -10.72 -10.36
N GLU A 77 -4.26 -9.78 -9.93
CA GLU A 77 -5.55 -10.01 -9.29
C GLU A 77 -6.47 -8.79 -9.45
N LYS A 78 -7.74 -8.97 -9.11
CA LYS A 78 -8.70 -7.87 -9.03
C LYS A 78 -9.10 -7.67 -7.58
N LEU A 79 -9.03 -6.43 -7.12
CA LEU A 79 -9.34 -6.04 -5.76
C LEU A 79 -10.63 -5.23 -5.71
N GLN A 80 -11.52 -5.57 -4.78
CA GLN A 80 -12.63 -4.71 -4.42
C GLN A 80 -12.14 -3.67 -3.42
N ILE A 81 -12.30 -2.41 -3.75
CA ILE A 81 -11.84 -1.29 -2.91
C ILE A 81 -12.98 -0.29 -2.76
N VAL A 82 -13.28 0.08 -1.51
CA VAL A 82 -14.22 1.15 -1.21
C VAL A 82 -13.46 2.47 -1.12
N CYS A 83 -13.88 3.45 -1.93
CA CYS A 83 -13.22 4.75 -2.04
C CYS A 83 -14.20 5.90 -1.85
N GLY A 84 -13.79 6.91 -1.08
CA GLY A 84 -14.57 8.14 -0.83
C GLY A 84 -14.07 9.36 -1.61
N ALA A 85 -13.15 9.19 -2.56
CA ALA A 85 -12.63 10.29 -3.34
C ALA A 85 -13.64 10.74 -4.42
N PRO A 86 -13.85 12.06 -4.58
CA PRO A 86 -14.82 12.56 -5.55
C PRO A 86 -14.35 12.44 -7.01
N ASN A 87 -13.04 12.34 -7.23
CA ASN A 87 -12.42 12.32 -8.56
C ASN A 87 -12.10 10.90 -9.08
N VAL A 88 -12.55 9.83 -8.38
CA VAL A 88 -12.37 8.48 -8.88
C VAL A 88 -13.40 8.13 -9.95
N GLU A 89 -12.95 7.61 -11.09
CA GLU A 89 -13.81 7.16 -12.20
C GLU A 89 -13.32 5.82 -12.75
N SER A 90 -14.22 5.08 -13.42
CA SER A 90 -13.82 3.91 -14.20
C SER A 90 -12.94 4.32 -15.39
N GLY A 91 -12.00 3.48 -15.75
CA GLY A 91 -11.04 3.77 -16.83
C GLY A 91 -9.78 4.51 -16.39
N GLN A 92 -9.65 4.86 -15.11
CA GLN A 92 -8.46 5.53 -14.59
C GLN A 92 -7.40 4.55 -14.11
N LYS A 93 -6.13 4.92 -14.30
CA LYS A 93 -5.00 4.29 -13.61
C LYS A 93 -4.72 5.04 -12.31
N VAL A 94 -4.53 4.31 -11.24
CA VAL A 94 -4.42 4.85 -9.87
C VAL A 94 -3.33 4.13 -9.10
N VAL A 95 -2.86 4.72 -8.01
CA VAL A 95 -1.94 4.07 -7.09
C VAL A 95 -2.72 3.30 -6.04
N VAL A 96 -2.49 2.01 -5.94
CA VAL A 96 -3.13 1.10 -5.00
C VAL A 96 -2.14 0.64 -3.95
N ALA A 97 -2.49 0.86 -2.68
CA ALA A 97 -1.83 0.21 -1.56
C ALA A 97 -2.54 -1.12 -1.28
N LYS A 98 -1.85 -2.24 -1.52
CA LYS A 98 -2.35 -3.59 -1.25
C LYS A 98 -2.35 -3.88 0.25
N VAL A 99 -3.08 -4.91 0.66
CA VAL A 99 -3.02 -5.41 2.04
C VAL A 99 -1.57 -5.75 2.41
N GLY A 100 -1.14 -5.31 3.60
CA GLY A 100 0.24 -5.40 4.06
C GLY A 100 1.11 -4.16 3.75
N ALA A 101 0.64 -3.22 2.92
CA ALA A 101 1.34 -1.96 2.70
C ALA A 101 1.41 -1.12 3.98
N VAL A 102 2.54 -0.45 4.18
CA VAL A 102 2.73 0.53 5.26
C VAL A 102 2.76 1.91 4.65
N MET A 103 1.79 2.74 5.02
CA MET A 103 1.70 4.13 4.56
C MET A 103 2.79 5.00 5.22
N PRO A 104 3.19 6.13 4.61
CA PRO A 104 4.12 7.08 5.23
C PRO A 104 3.69 7.57 6.62
N SER A 105 2.40 7.55 6.91
CA SER A 105 1.84 7.84 8.25
C SER A 105 2.08 6.74 9.29
N GLY A 106 2.60 5.58 8.89
CA GLY A 106 2.74 4.38 9.72
C GLY A 106 1.50 3.47 9.74
N MET A 107 0.43 3.85 9.05
CA MET A 107 -0.77 3.02 8.95
C MET A 107 -0.52 1.79 8.09
N VAL A 108 -0.86 0.61 8.61
CA VAL A 108 -0.79 -0.65 7.86
C VAL A 108 -2.13 -0.91 7.20
N ILE A 109 -2.10 -1.16 5.88
CA ILE A 109 -3.30 -1.50 5.11
C ILE A 109 -3.69 -2.95 5.39
N LYS A 110 -4.94 -3.13 5.77
CA LYS A 110 -5.55 -4.44 6.09
C LYS A 110 -6.86 -4.59 5.32
N ASP A 111 -7.30 -5.82 5.17
CA ASP A 111 -8.69 -6.07 4.80
C ASP A 111 -9.62 -5.39 5.80
N ALA A 112 -10.58 -4.65 5.28
CA ALA A 112 -11.51 -3.88 6.08
C ALA A 112 -12.93 -4.02 5.51
N GLN A 113 -13.90 -3.81 6.37
CA GLN A 113 -15.29 -3.71 5.96
C GLN A 113 -15.80 -2.30 6.23
N LEU A 114 -16.14 -1.59 5.16
CA LEU A 114 -16.62 -0.22 5.22
C LEU A 114 -18.15 -0.22 5.01
N ARG A 115 -18.89 0.06 6.09
CA ARG A 115 -20.36 0.08 6.10
C ARG A 115 -21.00 -1.17 5.49
N GLY A 116 -20.41 -2.35 5.77
CA GLY A 116 -20.90 -3.64 5.31
C GLY A 116 -20.41 -4.09 3.94
N VAL A 117 -19.49 -3.35 3.31
CA VAL A 117 -18.85 -3.73 2.05
C VAL A 117 -17.36 -3.96 2.27
N ASP A 118 -16.85 -5.10 1.81
CA ASP A 118 -15.45 -5.47 1.96
C ASP A 118 -14.56 -4.60 1.07
N SER A 119 -13.38 -4.26 1.59
CA SER A 119 -12.36 -3.47 0.91
C SER A 119 -10.99 -4.05 1.17
N SER A 120 -10.35 -4.57 0.14
CA SER A 120 -9.03 -5.22 0.18
C SER A 120 -7.96 -4.32 -0.43
N GLY A 121 -7.60 -3.28 0.30
CA GLY A 121 -6.63 -2.28 -0.13
C GLY A 121 -7.16 -0.85 -0.07
N MET A 122 -6.34 0.08 -0.54
CA MET A 122 -6.65 1.51 -0.55
C MET A 122 -6.14 2.17 -1.83
N ILE A 123 -6.94 3.05 -2.42
CA ILE A 123 -6.47 3.94 -3.49
C ILE A 123 -5.85 5.17 -2.84
N CYS A 124 -4.63 5.49 -3.21
CA CYS A 124 -3.82 6.51 -2.57
C CYS A 124 -3.96 7.88 -3.25
N SER A 125 -3.92 8.92 -2.44
CA SER A 125 -3.70 10.30 -2.88
C SER A 125 -2.21 10.66 -2.80
N MET A 126 -1.78 11.70 -3.52
CA MET A 126 -0.42 12.22 -3.41
C MET A 126 -0.08 12.63 -1.96
N LYS A 127 -1.05 13.14 -1.22
CA LYS A 127 -0.88 13.55 0.18
C LYS A 127 -0.62 12.35 1.10
N GLU A 128 -1.36 11.27 0.93
CA GLU A 128 -1.19 10.04 1.72
C GLU A 128 0.14 9.35 1.42
N LEU A 129 0.64 9.48 0.19
CA LEU A 129 1.95 8.99 -0.23
C LEU A 129 3.10 9.95 0.16
N ASN A 130 2.79 11.08 0.81
CA ASN A 130 3.76 12.12 1.18
C ASN A 130 4.61 12.62 0.00
N LEU A 131 4.01 12.71 -1.17
CA LEU A 131 4.68 13.18 -2.38
C LEU A 131 4.78 14.71 -2.40
N PRO A 132 5.85 15.28 -3.01
CA PRO A 132 5.99 16.71 -3.15
C PRO A 132 4.87 17.29 -4.04
N ASN A 133 4.47 18.54 -3.79
CA ASN A 133 3.44 19.25 -4.54
C ASN A 133 2.04 18.60 -4.49
N ALA A 134 1.74 17.83 -3.45
CA ALA A 134 0.41 17.26 -3.28
C ALA A 134 -0.66 18.36 -3.24
N PRO A 135 -1.76 18.25 -4.03
CA PRO A 135 -2.81 19.23 -4.05
C PRO A 135 -3.50 19.34 -2.68
N LYS A 136 -4.02 20.53 -2.37
CA LYS A 136 -4.79 20.78 -1.13
C LYS A 136 -6.18 20.14 -1.17
N GLU A 137 -6.69 19.91 -2.36
CA GLU A 137 -7.99 19.31 -2.58
C GLU A 137 -7.98 17.81 -2.26
N LYS A 138 -9.13 17.32 -1.81
CA LYS A 138 -9.31 15.88 -1.56
C LYS A 138 -9.48 15.16 -2.91
N GLY A 139 -8.69 14.12 -3.11
CA GLY A 139 -8.78 13.29 -4.31
C GLY A 139 -7.68 12.25 -4.36
N ILE A 140 -7.90 11.22 -5.15
CA ILE A 140 -6.89 10.21 -5.43
C ILE A 140 -5.85 10.72 -6.43
N MET A 141 -4.71 10.09 -6.47
CA MET A 141 -3.71 10.28 -7.51
C MET A 141 -4.11 9.48 -8.75
N VAL A 142 -4.42 10.19 -9.82
CA VAL A 142 -4.69 9.60 -11.14
C VAL A 142 -3.40 9.62 -11.94
N LEU A 143 -3.04 8.49 -12.50
CA LEU A 143 -1.85 8.29 -13.33
C LEU A 143 -2.20 8.44 -14.81
N ASN A 144 -1.21 8.83 -15.61
CA ASN A 144 -1.32 8.83 -17.06
C ASN A 144 -1.17 7.39 -17.63
N ASP A 145 -1.28 7.27 -18.96
CA ASP A 145 -1.25 5.96 -19.64
C ASP A 145 0.14 5.32 -19.72
N ASP A 146 1.19 6.01 -19.34
CA ASP A 146 2.58 5.54 -19.42
C ASP A 146 2.91 4.45 -18.40
N TYR A 147 2.07 4.27 -17.39
CA TYR A 147 2.26 3.24 -16.36
C TYR A 147 1.60 1.92 -16.74
N ASP A 148 2.29 0.82 -16.50
CA ASP A 148 1.74 -0.53 -16.69
C ASP A 148 0.92 -0.98 -15.48
N ILE A 149 -0.19 -1.69 -15.75
CA ILE A 149 -1.05 -2.24 -14.69
C ILE A 149 -0.27 -3.31 -13.92
N GLY A 150 -0.24 -3.20 -12.59
CA GLY A 150 0.51 -4.10 -11.71
C GLY A 150 1.97 -3.72 -11.51
N GLN A 151 2.46 -2.69 -12.20
CA GLN A 151 3.80 -2.15 -11.99
C GLN A 151 3.95 -1.64 -10.56
N ALA A 152 5.14 -1.86 -9.95
CA ALA A 152 5.49 -1.22 -8.69
C ALA A 152 5.51 0.32 -8.85
N PHE A 153 4.87 1.02 -7.91
CA PHE A 153 4.82 2.49 -7.97
C PHE A 153 6.09 3.14 -7.41
N PHE A 154 6.66 2.54 -6.37
CA PHE A 154 7.95 2.93 -5.81
C PHE A 154 9.01 1.92 -6.24
N GLU A 155 9.89 2.31 -7.13
CA GLU A 155 11.11 1.58 -7.50
C GLU A 155 12.36 2.45 -7.27
#